data_400f0fcbed4b8a5f84fefd2cfa312fbc
#
_entry.id   400f0fcbed4b8a5f84fefd2cfa312fbc
#
_cell.length_a   1.000
_cell.length_b   1.000
_cell.length_c   1.000
_cell.angle_alpha   90.00
_cell.angle_beta   90.00
_cell.angle_gamma   90.00
#
_symmetry.space_group_name_H-M   'P 1'
#
loop_
_entity.id
_entity.type
_entity.pdbx_description
1 polymer ?
#
loop_
_entity_poly.entity_id
_entity_poly.type
_entity_poly.pdbx_seq_one_letter_code
_entity_poly.pdbx_strand_id
1 'polypeptide(L)'
;LSLSCLIFFFIGAPLGAIIRKGGLGMPVVVSVLIFVIYYIIDSGATRVAKSGEMNMVLGVWMSTIVLAPIGAFFTYKSNNDSVVFNAEVYINFFRMLLGLRPSRHVFKKEVIIEDPDYPRIQTELEKLCNICNEYAIKHRLADAPNYIRIFTNKGHDDVIADISAKMELLIEELSNSKDGVLLEYLNKYPILSTKAHKSPFDNQWLNLLAGIIVPIGLFFYFRIWRFSIRLDKDLKNIIKTNREIQERINNKSFII
;
A
#
# COMPACT_ATOMS: atom_id res chain seq x y z
N LEU A 1 -17.56 -18.91 -32.42
CA LEU A 1 -16.30 -19.53 -31.96
C LEU A 1 -15.07 -18.79 -32.53
N SER A 2 -14.96 -18.55 -33.82
CA SER A 2 -13.78 -17.91 -34.45
C SER A 2 -13.57 -16.47 -33.91
N LEU A 3 -14.64 -15.70 -33.74
CA LEU A 3 -14.56 -14.35 -33.20
C LEU A 3 -14.16 -14.33 -31.71
N SER A 4 -14.62 -15.31 -30.94
CA SER A 4 -14.21 -15.46 -29.53
C SER A 4 -12.72 -15.76 -29.39
N CYS A 5 -12.14 -16.59 -30.26
CA CYS A 5 -10.70 -16.83 -30.28
C CYS A 5 -9.90 -15.55 -30.57
N LEU A 6 -10.38 -14.71 -31.48
CA LEU A 6 -9.74 -13.43 -31.79
C LEU A 6 -9.77 -12.47 -30.58
N ILE A 7 -10.90 -12.42 -29.86
CA ILE A 7 -11.03 -11.61 -28.66
C ILE A 7 -10.10 -12.12 -27.54
N PHE A 8 -10.00 -13.46 -27.36
CA PHE A 8 -9.05 -14.04 -26.40
C PHE A 8 -7.60 -13.70 -26.75
N PHE A 9 -7.26 -13.64 -28.03
CA PHE A 9 -5.93 -13.19 -28.45
C PHE A 9 -5.69 -11.72 -28.06
N PHE A 10 -6.65 -10.83 -28.31
CA PHE A 10 -6.56 -9.42 -27.91
C PHE A 10 -6.58 -9.18 -26.39
N ILE A 11 -7.04 -10.12 -25.60
CA ILE A 11 -6.94 -10.09 -24.14
C ILE A 11 -5.61 -10.69 -23.67
N GLY A 12 -5.23 -11.85 -24.21
CA GLY A 12 -4.09 -12.62 -23.74
C GLY A 12 -2.74 -12.01 -24.07
N ALA A 13 -2.59 -11.44 -25.28
CA ALA A 13 -1.35 -10.82 -25.72
C ALA A 13 -0.97 -9.59 -24.85
N PRO A 14 -1.86 -8.62 -24.61
CA PRO A 14 -1.61 -7.52 -23.69
C PRO A 14 -1.35 -7.99 -22.25
N LEU A 15 -2.11 -8.95 -21.79
CA LEU A 15 -1.97 -9.50 -20.43
C LEU A 15 -0.59 -10.13 -20.21
N GLY A 16 -0.11 -10.90 -21.19
CA GLY A 16 1.22 -11.49 -21.16
C GLY A 16 2.35 -10.45 -21.22
N ALA A 17 2.16 -9.37 -21.98
CA ALA A 17 3.14 -8.29 -22.07
C ALA A 17 3.24 -7.44 -20.79
N ILE A 18 2.11 -7.19 -20.13
CA ILE A 18 2.00 -6.31 -18.97
C ILE A 18 2.49 -6.99 -17.68
N ILE A 19 2.22 -8.30 -17.50
CA ILE A 19 2.55 -9.00 -16.25
C ILE A 19 4.00 -9.55 -16.27
N ARG A 20 4.94 -8.86 -16.91
CA ARG A 20 6.36 -9.25 -16.98
C ARG A 20 7.04 -9.37 -15.61
N LYS A 21 6.63 -8.56 -14.62
CA LYS A 21 7.28 -8.51 -13.29
C LYS A 21 6.76 -9.55 -12.28
N GLY A 22 5.64 -10.23 -12.57
CA GLY A 22 5.00 -11.17 -11.64
C GLY A 22 5.33 -12.66 -11.86
N GLY A 23 6.24 -12.99 -12.78
CA GLY A 23 6.50 -14.38 -13.18
C GLY A 23 5.40 -14.96 -14.07
N LEU A 24 5.62 -16.17 -14.62
CA LEU A 24 4.70 -16.83 -15.57
C LEU A 24 3.36 -17.26 -14.94
N GLY A 25 3.29 -17.38 -13.62
CA GLY A 25 2.08 -17.86 -12.93
C GLY A 25 0.90 -16.91 -12.98
N MET A 26 1.13 -15.60 -12.86
CA MET A 26 0.05 -14.60 -12.82
C MET A 26 -0.73 -14.48 -14.14
N PRO A 27 -0.09 -14.41 -15.33
CA PRO A 27 -0.82 -14.42 -16.59
C PRO A 27 -1.70 -15.64 -16.79
N VAL A 28 -1.23 -16.82 -16.36
CA VAL A 28 -1.98 -18.07 -16.46
C VAL A 28 -3.24 -18.02 -15.59
N VAL A 29 -3.12 -17.60 -14.33
CA VAL A 29 -4.27 -17.50 -13.41
C VAL A 29 -5.32 -16.53 -13.94
N VAL A 30 -4.91 -15.36 -14.43
CA VAL A 30 -5.83 -14.36 -14.97
C VAL A 30 -6.49 -14.84 -16.26
N SER A 31 -5.77 -15.52 -17.15
CA SER A 31 -6.34 -16.07 -18.38
C SER A 31 -7.38 -17.16 -18.09
N VAL A 32 -7.12 -18.04 -17.11
CA VAL A 32 -8.08 -19.05 -16.68
C VAL A 32 -9.33 -18.38 -16.09
N LEU A 33 -9.19 -17.34 -15.28
CA LEU A 33 -10.31 -16.63 -14.70
C LEU A 33 -11.19 -15.99 -15.79
N ILE A 34 -10.59 -15.34 -16.78
CA ILE A 34 -11.31 -14.74 -17.91
C ILE A 34 -12.02 -15.84 -18.73
N PHE A 35 -11.36 -16.98 -18.92
CA PHE A 35 -11.97 -18.12 -19.61
C PHE A 35 -13.18 -18.67 -18.86
N VAL A 36 -13.11 -18.79 -17.53
CA VAL A 36 -14.24 -19.23 -16.71
C VAL A 36 -15.40 -18.27 -16.81
N ILE A 37 -15.15 -16.95 -16.76
CA ILE A 37 -16.19 -15.91 -16.94
C ILE A 37 -16.84 -16.04 -18.32
N TYR A 38 -16.04 -16.18 -19.37
CA TYR A 38 -16.54 -16.40 -20.71
C TYR A 38 -17.45 -17.62 -20.79
N TYR A 39 -17.00 -18.75 -20.24
CA TYR A 39 -17.74 -20.01 -20.27
C TYR A 39 -19.08 -19.92 -19.54
N ILE A 40 -19.14 -19.23 -18.42
CA ILE A 40 -20.39 -19.00 -17.67
C ILE A 40 -21.37 -18.19 -18.52
N ILE A 41 -20.90 -17.10 -19.14
CA ILE A 41 -21.74 -16.22 -19.97
C ILE A 41 -22.22 -16.97 -21.22
N ASP A 42 -21.32 -17.67 -21.92
CA ASP A 42 -21.63 -18.40 -23.15
C ASP A 42 -22.62 -19.54 -22.90
N SER A 43 -22.36 -20.35 -21.89
CA SER A 43 -23.25 -21.46 -21.46
C SER A 43 -24.61 -20.95 -21.00
N GLY A 44 -24.64 -19.89 -20.21
CA GLY A 44 -25.87 -19.27 -19.71
C GLY A 44 -26.73 -18.70 -20.85
N ALA A 45 -26.12 -17.87 -21.70
CA ALA A 45 -26.81 -17.25 -22.83
C ALA A 45 -27.31 -18.30 -23.85
N THR A 46 -26.52 -19.33 -24.12
CA THR A 46 -26.94 -20.43 -25.01
C THR A 46 -28.10 -21.24 -24.41
N ARG A 47 -28.14 -21.44 -23.09
CA ARG A 47 -29.22 -22.13 -22.42
C ARG A 47 -30.52 -21.34 -22.49
N VAL A 48 -30.49 -20.04 -22.21
CA VAL A 48 -31.64 -19.14 -22.29
C VAL A 48 -32.16 -18.99 -23.73
N ALA A 49 -31.26 -18.98 -24.72
CA ALA A 49 -31.67 -18.99 -26.13
C ALA A 49 -32.36 -20.29 -26.55
N LYS A 50 -31.91 -21.44 -26.00
CA LYS A 50 -32.53 -22.75 -26.27
C LYS A 50 -33.87 -22.93 -25.58
N SER A 51 -34.13 -22.26 -24.45
CA SER A 51 -35.44 -22.29 -23.77
C SER A 51 -36.49 -21.46 -24.50
N GLY A 52 -36.12 -20.69 -25.54
CA GLY A 52 -37.06 -19.84 -26.28
C GLY A 52 -37.34 -18.49 -25.66
N GLU A 53 -36.72 -18.17 -24.53
CA GLU A 53 -36.89 -16.89 -23.85
C GLU A 53 -36.13 -15.75 -24.50
N MET A 54 -35.11 -16.05 -25.31
CA MET A 54 -34.29 -15.08 -26.00
C MET A 54 -34.03 -15.48 -27.44
N ASN A 55 -33.88 -14.48 -28.32
CA ASN A 55 -33.56 -14.70 -29.73
C ASN A 55 -32.23 -15.46 -29.85
N MET A 56 -32.19 -16.55 -30.65
CA MET A 56 -31.04 -17.45 -30.75
C MET A 56 -29.78 -16.72 -31.26
N VAL A 57 -29.93 -15.72 -32.10
CA VAL A 57 -28.83 -14.89 -32.58
C VAL A 57 -28.21 -14.08 -31.44
N LEU A 58 -29.02 -13.46 -30.60
CA LEU A 58 -28.55 -12.70 -29.44
C LEU A 58 -27.86 -13.61 -28.42
N GLY A 59 -28.39 -14.82 -28.20
CA GLY A 59 -27.77 -15.78 -27.27
C GLY A 59 -26.34 -16.17 -27.67
N VAL A 60 -26.14 -16.44 -28.96
CA VAL A 60 -24.80 -16.82 -29.47
C VAL A 60 -23.82 -15.63 -29.47
N TRP A 61 -24.31 -14.40 -29.66
CA TRP A 61 -23.46 -13.20 -29.70
C TRP A 61 -23.22 -12.56 -28.33
N MET A 62 -23.96 -12.97 -27.29
CA MET A 62 -23.90 -12.36 -25.96
C MET A 62 -22.48 -12.39 -25.36
N SER A 63 -21.83 -13.54 -25.41
CA SER A 63 -20.46 -13.71 -24.93
C SER A 63 -19.47 -12.78 -25.65
N THR A 64 -19.63 -12.65 -26.96
CA THR A 64 -18.80 -11.77 -27.79
C THR A 64 -19.04 -10.28 -27.47
N ILE A 65 -20.30 -9.86 -27.33
CA ILE A 65 -20.67 -8.47 -26.99
C ILE A 65 -20.11 -8.06 -25.63
N VAL A 66 -20.08 -8.97 -24.67
CA VAL A 66 -19.53 -8.70 -23.33
C VAL A 66 -18.00 -8.68 -23.34
N LEU A 67 -17.36 -9.60 -24.04
CA LEU A 67 -15.89 -9.72 -24.04
C LEU A 67 -15.21 -8.72 -24.97
N ALA A 68 -15.83 -8.29 -26.04
CA ALA A 68 -15.21 -7.36 -27.00
C ALA A 68 -14.79 -6.02 -26.37
N PRO A 69 -15.62 -5.34 -25.55
CA PRO A 69 -15.20 -4.13 -24.86
C PRO A 69 -14.04 -4.36 -23.89
N ILE A 70 -14.03 -5.52 -23.21
CA ILE A 70 -12.97 -5.91 -22.28
C ILE A 70 -11.65 -6.08 -23.07
N GLY A 71 -11.68 -6.81 -24.19
CA GLY A 71 -10.52 -6.98 -25.06
C GLY A 71 -10.00 -5.66 -25.62
N ALA A 72 -10.89 -4.79 -26.07
CA ALA A 72 -10.53 -3.46 -26.57
C ALA A 72 -9.89 -2.60 -25.47
N PHE A 73 -10.43 -2.65 -24.24
CA PHE A 73 -9.87 -1.94 -23.10
C PHE A 73 -8.45 -2.44 -22.76
N PHE A 74 -8.23 -3.74 -22.71
CA PHE A 74 -6.91 -4.30 -22.43
C PHE A 74 -5.89 -3.92 -23.51
N THR A 75 -6.29 -4.00 -24.78
CA THR A 75 -5.43 -3.64 -25.92
C THR A 75 -5.08 -2.15 -25.90
N TYR A 76 -6.06 -1.28 -25.69
CA TYR A 76 -5.84 0.17 -25.58
C TYR A 76 -4.90 0.51 -24.43
N LYS A 77 -5.10 -0.13 -23.29
CA LYS A 77 -4.32 0.10 -22.09
C LYS A 77 -2.89 -0.41 -22.21
N SER A 78 -2.69 -1.54 -22.89
CA SER A 78 -1.36 -2.10 -23.18
C SER A 78 -0.54 -1.22 -24.10
N ASN A 79 -1.17 -0.60 -25.08
CA ASN A 79 -0.49 0.25 -26.04
C ASN A 79 -0.03 1.60 -25.46
N ASN A 80 -0.66 2.04 -24.37
CA ASN A 80 -0.37 3.33 -23.73
C ASN A 80 0.56 3.21 -22.51
N ASP A 81 1.39 2.17 -22.40
CA ASP A 81 2.37 1.93 -21.31
C ASP A 81 1.87 2.30 -19.90
N SER A 82 0.57 2.14 -19.66
CA SER A 82 -0.01 2.60 -18.43
C SER A 82 0.34 1.66 -17.25
N VAL A 83 0.86 2.25 -16.20
CA VAL A 83 1.23 1.67 -14.89
C VAL A 83 0.06 0.91 -14.20
N VAL A 84 -1.13 0.86 -14.81
CA VAL A 84 -2.37 0.30 -14.24
C VAL A 84 -2.28 -1.20 -13.94
N PHE A 85 -1.36 -1.93 -14.56
CA PHE A 85 -1.13 -3.34 -14.28
C PHE A 85 0.13 -3.62 -13.43
N ASN A 86 0.60 -2.62 -12.70
CA ASN A 86 1.59 -2.90 -11.68
C ASN A 86 0.92 -3.75 -10.59
N ALA A 87 1.20 -5.05 -10.60
CA ALA A 87 0.67 -6.00 -9.61
C ALA A 87 0.89 -5.50 -8.17
N GLU A 88 1.94 -4.71 -7.95
CA GLU A 88 2.24 -4.06 -6.67
C GLU A 88 1.12 -3.12 -6.21
N VAL A 89 0.45 -2.41 -7.12
CA VAL A 89 -0.66 -1.51 -6.75
C VAL A 89 -1.84 -2.30 -6.20
N TYR A 90 -2.19 -3.42 -6.85
CA TYR A 90 -3.27 -4.29 -6.39
C TYR A 90 -2.90 -5.05 -5.12
N ILE A 91 -1.68 -5.58 -5.04
CA ILE A 91 -1.17 -6.23 -3.85
C ILE A 91 -1.11 -5.24 -2.68
N ASN A 92 -0.67 -4.01 -2.91
CA ASN A 92 -0.64 -2.95 -1.90
C ASN A 92 -2.06 -2.52 -1.50
N PHE A 93 -3.00 -2.47 -2.43
CA PHE A 93 -4.42 -2.23 -2.11
C PHE A 93 -4.99 -3.34 -1.23
N PHE A 94 -4.78 -4.62 -1.56
CA PHE A 94 -5.20 -5.74 -0.73
C PHE A 94 -4.46 -5.79 0.61
N ARG A 95 -3.16 -5.50 0.63
CA ARG A 95 -2.39 -5.37 1.87
C ARG A 95 -2.93 -4.24 2.75
N MET A 96 -3.28 -3.11 2.15
CA MET A 96 -3.89 -1.98 2.85
C MET A 96 -5.27 -2.36 3.41
N LEU A 97 -6.09 -3.08 2.64
CA LEU A 97 -7.39 -3.58 3.09
C LEU A 97 -7.24 -4.58 4.25
N LEU A 98 -6.27 -5.48 4.18
CA LEU A 98 -5.93 -6.44 5.25
C LEU A 98 -5.12 -5.80 6.38
N GLY A 99 -4.75 -4.52 6.25
CA GLY A 99 -3.95 -3.80 7.23
C GLY A 99 -2.50 -4.28 7.32
N LEU A 100 -1.98 -4.92 6.28
CA LEU A 100 -0.57 -5.28 6.14
C LEU A 100 0.19 -4.08 5.59
N ARG A 101 1.43 -3.89 6.08
CA ARG A 101 2.27 -2.76 5.65
C ARG A 101 3.15 -3.13 4.48
N PRO A 102 3.47 -2.16 3.60
CA PRO A 102 4.58 -2.32 2.68
C PRO A 102 5.89 -2.42 3.48
N SER A 103 6.77 -3.33 3.08
CA SER A 103 8.14 -3.40 3.62
C SER A 103 9.01 -2.34 2.93
N ARG A 104 9.87 -1.69 3.72
CA ARG A 104 10.86 -0.77 3.16
C ARG A 104 12.01 -1.58 2.55
N HIS A 105 12.44 -1.19 1.36
CA HIS A 105 13.64 -1.69 0.73
C HIS A 105 14.52 -0.51 0.34
N VAL A 106 15.58 -0.29 1.09
CA VAL A 106 16.62 0.69 0.77
C VAL A 106 17.70 -0.02 -0.03
N PHE A 107 17.87 0.37 -1.29
CA PHE A 107 18.92 -0.17 -2.15
C PHE A 107 20.19 0.65 -1.99
N LYS A 108 21.34 -0.01 -2.12
CA LYS A 108 22.63 0.68 -2.21
C LYS A 108 22.65 1.52 -3.48
N LYS A 109 22.93 2.81 -3.34
CA LYS A 109 23.09 3.69 -4.50
C LYS A 109 24.35 3.29 -5.28
N GLU A 110 24.27 3.26 -6.59
CA GLU A 110 25.39 2.92 -7.46
C GLU A 110 26.46 4.02 -7.46
N VAL A 111 26.03 5.27 -7.28
CA VAL A 111 26.91 6.45 -7.21
C VAL A 111 26.75 7.09 -5.84
N ILE A 112 27.83 7.14 -5.07
CA ILE A 112 27.91 7.85 -3.80
C ILE A 112 28.61 9.18 -4.09
N ILE A 113 27.85 10.27 -3.91
CA ILE A 113 28.33 11.63 -4.21
C ILE A 113 29.11 12.20 -3.02
N GLU A 114 28.60 11.99 -1.81
CA GLU A 114 29.21 12.46 -0.56
C GLU A 114 29.05 11.40 0.53
N ASP A 115 30.07 11.27 1.39
CA ASP A 115 29.95 10.42 2.58
C ASP A 115 29.07 11.13 3.63
N PRO A 116 28.22 10.40 4.39
CA PRO A 116 27.35 10.99 5.41
C PRO A 116 28.14 11.71 6.51
N ASP A 117 27.63 12.87 6.96
CA ASP A 117 28.15 13.57 8.14
C ASP A 117 27.69 12.89 9.43
N TYR A 118 28.43 11.88 9.87
CA TYR A 118 28.06 11.06 11.03
C TYR A 118 27.86 11.84 12.35
N PRO A 119 28.71 12.84 12.72
CA PRO A 119 28.48 13.64 13.93
C PRO A 119 27.16 14.40 13.92
N ARG A 120 26.80 15.01 12.80
CA ARG A 120 25.53 15.69 12.62
C ARG A 120 24.37 14.71 12.69
N ILE A 121 24.47 13.58 11.99
CA ILE A 121 23.44 12.54 11.95
C ILE A 121 23.16 11.99 13.35
N GLN A 122 24.19 11.77 14.18
CA GLN A 122 24.01 11.31 15.56
C GLN A 122 23.14 12.27 16.39
N THR A 123 23.40 13.57 16.29
CA THR A 123 22.59 14.60 16.96
C THR A 123 21.14 14.62 16.46
N GLU A 124 20.93 14.44 15.19
CA GLU A 124 19.56 14.41 14.62
C GLU A 124 18.81 13.12 14.97
N LEU A 125 19.49 11.97 15.03
CA LEU A 125 18.91 10.70 15.51
C LEU A 125 18.48 10.81 16.97
N GLU A 126 19.28 11.47 17.83
CA GLU A 126 18.94 11.69 19.24
C GLU A 126 17.72 12.63 19.38
N LYS A 127 17.70 13.73 18.63
CA LYS A 127 16.53 14.63 18.59
C LYS A 127 15.27 13.89 18.15
N LEU A 128 15.36 13.05 17.11
CA LEU A 128 14.24 12.26 16.65
C LEU A 128 13.76 11.27 17.73
N CYS A 129 14.67 10.61 18.46
CA CYS A 129 14.31 9.76 19.59
C CYS A 129 13.54 10.52 20.66
N ASN A 130 14.01 11.72 21.03
CA ASN A 130 13.36 12.54 22.04
C ASN A 130 11.96 12.97 21.61
N ILE A 131 11.78 13.42 20.38
CA ILE A 131 10.45 13.78 19.82
C ILE A 131 9.51 12.57 19.82
N CYS A 132 9.99 11.38 19.41
CA CYS A 132 9.19 10.16 19.42
C CYS A 132 8.76 9.75 20.83
N ASN A 133 9.66 9.84 21.82
CA ASN A 133 9.36 9.54 23.21
C ASN A 133 8.36 10.54 23.80
N GLU A 134 8.58 11.82 23.61
CA GLU A 134 7.68 12.88 24.08
C GLU A 134 6.27 12.71 23.52
N TYR A 135 6.19 12.44 22.22
CA TYR A 135 4.92 12.20 21.56
C TYR A 135 4.19 10.97 22.12
N ALA A 136 4.89 9.85 22.30
CA ALA A 136 4.31 8.60 22.81
C ALA A 136 3.77 8.78 24.23
N ILE A 137 4.50 9.48 25.11
CA ILE A 137 4.10 9.77 26.50
C ILE A 137 2.89 10.71 26.53
N LYS A 138 2.94 11.80 25.77
CA LYS A 138 1.89 12.84 25.75
C LYS A 138 0.54 12.30 25.26
N HIS A 139 0.54 11.39 24.30
CA HIS A 139 -0.69 10.90 23.66
C HIS A 139 -1.17 9.55 24.19
N ARG A 140 -0.43 8.90 25.09
CA ARG A 140 -0.76 7.58 25.68
C ARG A 140 -1.30 6.61 24.61
N LEU A 141 -0.53 6.43 23.54
CA LEU A 141 -0.97 5.73 22.34
C LEU A 141 -1.38 4.27 22.57
N ALA A 142 -0.87 3.64 23.64
CA ALA A 142 -1.22 2.27 24.00
C ALA A 142 -2.60 2.15 24.66
N ASP A 143 -3.13 3.25 25.22
CA ASP A 143 -4.41 3.24 25.91
C ASP A 143 -5.59 3.31 24.93
N ALA A 144 -6.74 2.82 25.36
CA ALA A 144 -7.97 2.92 24.57
C ALA A 144 -8.40 4.40 24.45
N PRO A 145 -8.54 4.93 23.23
CA PRO A 145 -8.90 6.33 23.04
C PRO A 145 -10.34 6.59 23.49
N ASN A 146 -10.61 7.79 23.96
CA ASN A 146 -11.97 8.17 24.34
C ASN A 146 -12.86 8.27 23.09
N TYR A 147 -13.98 7.53 23.08
CA TYR A 147 -14.92 7.45 21.97
C TYR A 147 -15.39 8.83 21.49
N ILE A 148 -15.83 9.69 22.43
CA ILE A 148 -16.34 11.03 22.10
C ILE A 148 -15.24 11.88 21.45
N ARG A 149 -14.02 11.80 21.96
CA ARG A 149 -12.88 12.59 21.48
C ARG A 149 -12.47 12.25 20.05
N ILE A 150 -12.64 11.00 19.61
CA ILE A 150 -12.36 10.57 18.23
C ILE A 150 -13.24 11.31 17.23
N PHE A 151 -14.53 11.47 17.55
CA PHE A 151 -15.49 12.06 16.63
C PHE A 151 -15.62 13.58 16.73
N THR A 152 -15.02 14.19 17.76
CA THR A 152 -15.01 15.65 17.97
C THR A 152 -13.70 16.33 17.57
N ASN A 153 -12.58 15.61 17.51
CA ASN A 153 -11.29 16.18 17.15
C ASN A 153 -11.13 16.42 15.64
N LYS A 154 -10.39 17.48 15.29
CA LYS A 154 -9.89 17.69 13.93
C LYS A 154 -8.68 16.78 13.65
N GLY A 155 -8.73 16.09 12.53
CA GLY A 155 -8.00 14.86 12.27
C GLY A 155 -6.59 14.94 11.73
N HIS A 156 -5.88 16.06 11.66
CA HIS A 156 -4.50 16.06 11.17
C HIS A 156 -3.49 16.16 12.32
N ASP A 157 -2.45 15.33 12.28
CA ASP A 157 -1.38 15.34 13.28
C ASP A 157 -0.07 15.79 12.61
N ASP A 158 0.19 17.09 12.67
CA ASP A 158 1.37 17.70 12.06
C ASP A 158 2.67 17.17 12.67
N VAL A 159 2.65 16.72 13.93
CA VAL A 159 3.84 16.19 14.60
C VAL A 159 4.26 14.84 13.99
N ILE A 160 3.31 13.97 13.67
CA ILE A 160 3.63 12.70 13.01
C ILE A 160 4.15 12.93 11.58
N ALA A 161 3.63 13.93 10.89
CA ALA A 161 4.13 14.32 9.58
C ALA A 161 5.59 14.83 9.67
N ASP A 162 5.91 15.64 10.68
CA ASP A 162 7.26 16.14 10.94
C ASP A 162 8.24 15.00 11.31
N ILE A 163 7.83 14.07 12.20
CA ILE A 163 8.60 12.87 12.54
C ILE A 163 8.89 12.05 11.28
N SER A 164 7.88 11.84 10.43
CA SER A 164 8.05 11.10 9.18
C SER A 164 9.02 11.80 8.23
N ALA A 165 8.89 13.12 8.05
CA ALA A 165 9.76 13.88 7.17
C ALA A 165 11.22 13.86 7.66
N LYS A 166 11.47 14.07 8.95
CA LYS A 166 12.81 14.01 9.54
C LYS A 166 13.43 12.62 9.41
N MET A 167 12.63 11.58 9.67
CA MET A 167 13.07 10.19 9.50
C MET A 167 13.48 9.90 8.05
N GLU A 168 12.68 10.34 7.05
CA GLU A 168 12.99 10.11 5.64
C GLU A 168 14.25 10.85 5.20
N LEU A 169 14.47 12.08 5.67
CA LEU A 169 15.72 12.83 5.41
C LEU A 169 16.96 12.10 5.96
N LEU A 170 16.87 11.59 7.18
CA LEU A 170 17.96 10.80 7.78
C LEU A 170 18.23 9.50 7.02
N ILE A 171 17.17 8.81 6.56
CA ILE A 171 17.31 7.61 5.75
C ILE A 171 17.95 7.93 4.41
N GLU A 172 17.59 9.04 3.78
CA GLU A 172 18.17 9.47 2.51
C GLU A 172 19.65 9.78 2.65
N GLU A 173 20.05 10.53 3.68
CA GLU A 173 21.43 10.87 3.97
C GLU A 173 22.27 9.62 4.30
N LEU A 174 21.77 8.74 5.19
CA LEU A 174 22.43 7.49 5.56
C LEU A 174 22.48 6.46 4.41
N SER A 175 21.58 6.56 3.44
CA SER A 175 21.60 5.67 2.26
C SER A 175 22.85 5.88 1.38
N ASN A 176 23.58 6.99 1.55
CA ASN A 176 24.84 7.26 0.90
C ASN A 176 26.04 6.55 1.58
N SER A 177 25.81 5.90 2.74
CA SER A 177 26.88 5.17 3.44
C SER A 177 27.35 3.95 2.65
N LYS A 178 28.68 3.71 2.69
CA LYS A 178 29.32 2.51 2.15
C LYS A 178 29.12 1.27 3.02
N ASP A 179 28.61 1.42 4.24
CA ASP A 179 28.42 0.33 5.20
C ASP A 179 27.14 -0.47 4.92
N GLY A 180 27.29 -1.69 4.39
CA GLY A 180 26.17 -2.57 4.08
C GLY A 180 25.30 -2.96 5.28
N VAL A 181 25.89 -3.06 6.49
CA VAL A 181 25.18 -3.36 7.73
C VAL A 181 24.28 -2.19 8.13
N LEU A 182 24.78 -0.96 7.96
CA LEU A 182 24.01 0.24 8.23
C LEU A 182 22.81 0.34 7.28
N LEU A 183 23.00 0.00 6.01
CA LEU A 183 21.90 -0.05 5.03
C LEU A 183 20.84 -1.10 5.39
N GLU A 184 21.24 -2.22 6.00
CA GLU A 184 20.28 -3.23 6.50
C GLU A 184 19.43 -2.68 7.65
N TYR A 185 20.03 -1.88 8.55
CA TYR A 185 19.28 -1.22 9.62
C TYR A 185 18.27 -0.21 9.08
N LEU A 186 18.56 0.50 7.98
CA LEU A 186 17.61 1.41 7.36
C LEU A 186 16.32 0.71 6.88
N ASN A 187 16.42 -0.56 6.48
CA ASN A 187 15.24 -1.35 6.09
C ASN A 187 14.31 -1.66 7.27
N LYS A 188 14.78 -1.57 8.52
CA LYS A 188 13.98 -1.80 9.72
C LYS A 188 13.09 -0.62 10.09
N TYR A 189 13.32 0.58 9.51
CA TYR A 189 12.45 1.72 9.76
C TYR A 189 11.03 1.47 9.26
N PRO A 190 10.03 1.75 10.09
CA PRO A 190 8.64 1.64 9.67
C PRO A 190 8.29 2.73 8.67
N ILE A 191 7.31 2.46 7.81
CA ILE A 191 6.70 3.48 6.97
C ILE A 191 5.57 4.09 7.78
N LEU A 192 5.74 5.35 8.22
CA LEU A 192 4.71 6.05 8.96
C LEU A 192 3.59 6.51 8.01
N SER A 193 2.35 6.30 8.43
CA SER A 193 1.21 6.83 7.69
C SER A 193 0.92 8.27 8.14
N THR A 194 1.29 9.24 7.32
CA THR A 194 1.01 10.66 7.56
C THR A 194 -0.48 11.02 7.43
N LYS A 195 -1.25 10.16 6.76
CA LYS A 195 -2.71 10.26 6.63
C LYS A 195 -3.47 9.59 7.76
N ALA A 196 -2.79 9.24 8.83
CA ALA A 196 -3.40 8.63 9.98
C ALA A 196 -4.17 9.68 10.76
N HIS A 197 -5.43 9.67 10.54
CA HIS A 197 -6.35 10.59 11.15
C HIS A 197 -6.71 10.12 12.57
N LYS A 198 -6.70 11.05 13.51
CA LYS A 198 -7.35 10.87 14.82
C LYS A 198 -8.88 10.89 14.68
N SER A 199 -9.38 11.21 13.50
CA SER A 199 -10.81 11.23 13.14
C SER A 199 -11.06 10.44 11.85
N PRO A 200 -12.26 9.84 11.68
CA PRO A 200 -12.63 9.08 10.49
C PRO A 200 -12.63 9.90 9.19
N PHE A 201 -13.08 11.14 9.27
CA PHE A 201 -13.27 12.05 8.14
C PHE A 201 -12.69 13.44 8.44
N ASP A 202 -12.33 14.20 7.41
CA ASP A 202 -11.87 15.58 7.54
C ASP A 202 -13.01 16.54 7.90
N ASN A 203 -14.26 16.17 7.57
CA ASN A 203 -15.44 16.97 7.87
C ASN A 203 -16.04 16.60 9.23
N GLN A 204 -16.14 17.58 10.15
CA GLN A 204 -16.67 17.38 11.50
C GLN A 204 -18.10 16.87 11.52
N TRP A 205 -18.96 17.31 10.60
CA TRP A 205 -20.35 16.83 10.52
C TRP A 205 -20.43 15.35 10.19
N LEU A 206 -19.60 14.88 9.25
CA LEU A 206 -19.53 13.46 8.91
C LEU A 206 -18.99 12.62 10.07
N ASN A 207 -18.04 13.16 10.84
CA ASN A 207 -17.53 12.50 12.03
C ASN A 207 -18.62 12.32 13.10
N LEU A 208 -19.38 13.38 13.39
CA LEU A 208 -20.49 13.34 14.34
C LEU A 208 -21.56 12.33 13.91
N LEU A 209 -21.98 12.36 12.64
CA LEU A 209 -22.93 11.41 12.09
C LEU A 209 -22.41 9.96 12.20
N ALA A 210 -21.13 9.73 11.86
CA ALA A 210 -20.51 8.41 11.99
C ALA A 210 -20.45 7.93 13.46
N GLY A 211 -20.28 8.85 14.40
CA GLY A 211 -20.29 8.53 15.84
C GLY A 211 -21.67 8.18 16.39
N ILE A 212 -22.75 8.77 15.85
CA ILE A 212 -24.14 8.51 16.29
C ILE A 212 -24.63 7.16 15.76
N ILE A 213 -24.24 6.76 14.54
CA ILE A 213 -24.64 5.48 13.96
C ILE A 213 -23.77 4.38 14.58
N VAL A 214 -24.27 3.72 15.62
CA VAL A 214 -23.54 2.76 16.46
C VAL A 214 -22.70 1.74 15.70
N PRO A 215 -23.19 0.99 14.67
CA PRO A 215 -22.35 0.00 13.99
C PRO A 215 -21.16 0.64 13.23
N ILE A 216 -21.38 1.81 12.62
CA ILE A 216 -20.36 2.54 11.88
C ILE A 216 -19.35 3.18 12.84
N GLY A 217 -19.83 3.79 13.92
CA GLY A 217 -19.00 4.40 14.96
C GLY A 217 -18.07 3.39 15.64
N LEU A 218 -18.57 2.19 15.99
CA LEU A 218 -17.77 1.11 16.54
C LEU A 218 -16.68 0.64 15.56
N PHE A 219 -17.00 0.50 14.28
CA PHE A 219 -16.02 0.12 13.28
C PHE A 219 -14.87 1.14 13.19
N PHE A 220 -15.18 2.44 13.12
CA PHE A 220 -14.16 3.49 13.09
C PHE A 220 -13.40 3.59 14.41
N TYR A 221 -14.05 3.39 15.54
CA TYR A 221 -13.39 3.35 16.85
C TYR A 221 -12.31 2.26 16.91
N PHE A 222 -12.65 1.02 16.56
CA PHE A 222 -11.69 -0.07 16.53
C PHE A 222 -10.57 0.15 15.52
N ARG A 223 -10.88 0.73 14.37
CA ARG A 223 -9.90 1.08 13.35
C ARG A 223 -8.88 2.09 13.87
N ILE A 224 -9.33 3.17 14.52
CA ILE A 224 -8.47 4.22 15.08
C ILE A 224 -7.68 3.69 16.27
N TRP A 225 -8.28 2.92 17.15
CA TRP A 225 -7.59 2.29 18.27
C TRP A 225 -6.48 1.35 17.80
N ARG A 226 -6.78 0.48 16.87
CA ARG A 226 -5.77 -0.40 16.25
C ARG A 226 -4.65 0.39 15.58
N PHE A 227 -4.97 1.52 14.98
CA PHE A 227 -3.99 2.43 14.41
C PHE A 227 -3.09 3.04 15.50
N SER A 228 -3.66 3.51 16.60
CA SER A 228 -2.93 4.10 17.73
C SER A 228 -1.92 3.12 18.34
N ILE A 229 -2.33 1.87 18.57
CA ILE A 229 -1.44 0.79 19.06
C ILE A 229 -0.30 0.52 18.07
N ARG A 230 -0.60 0.53 16.77
CA ARG A 230 0.43 0.35 15.73
C ARG A 230 1.43 1.50 15.70
N LEU A 231 0.93 2.73 15.84
CA LEU A 231 1.78 3.92 15.88
C LEU A 231 2.74 3.88 17.06
N ASP A 232 2.27 3.49 18.25
CA ASP A 232 3.13 3.30 19.43
C ASP A 232 4.26 2.30 19.14
N LYS A 233 3.92 1.16 18.53
CA LYS A 233 4.90 0.16 18.15
C LYS A 233 5.91 0.68 17.11
N ASP A 234 5.47 1.52 16.17
CA ASP A 234 6.34 2.10 15.16
C ASP A 234 7.30 3.12 15.74
N LEU A 235 6.82 3.99 16.65
CA LEU A 235 7.67 4.94 17.34
C LEU A 235 8.74 4.20 18.17
N LYS A 236 8.37 3.13 18.86
CA LYS A 236 9.33 2.26 19.57
C LYS A 236 10.35 1.62 18.62
N ASN A 237 9.90 1.18 17.44
CA ASN A 237 10.81 0.63 16.44
C ASN A 237 11.78 1.69 15.90
N ILE A 238 11.31 2.94 15.66
CA ILE A 238 12.19 4.05 15.28
C ILE A 238 13.27 4.27 16.33
N ILE A 239 12.89 4.39 17.60
CA ILE A 239 13.82 4.60 18.70
C ILE A 239 14.84 3.47 18.78
N LYS A 240 14.40 2.22 18.64
CA LYS A 240 15.28 1.05 18.66
C LYS A 240 16.27 1.08 17.50
N THR A 241 15.78 1.32 16.27
CA THR A 241 16.61 1.38 15.07
C THR A 241 17.62 2.52 15.16
N ASN A 242 17.22 3.70 15.65
CA ASN A 242 18.11 4.82 15.87
C ASN A 242 19.28 4.46 16.81
N ARG A 243 19.00 3.73 17.90
CA ARG A 243 20.05 3.26 18.83
C ARG A 243 21.00 2.27 18.17
N GLU A 244 20.47 1.30 17.43
CA GLU A 244 21.28 0.33 16.69
C GLU A 244 22.22 1.03 15.68
N ILE A 245 21.72 2.08 15.02
CA ILE A 245 22.54 2.90 14.09
C ILE A 245 23.60 3.71 14.84
N GLN A 246 23.25 4.36 15.94
CA GLN A 246 24.20 5.12 16.77
C GLN A 246 25.32 4.23 17.32
N GLU A 247 25.00 3.05 17.83
CA GLU A 247 25.97 2.06 18.28
C GLU A 247 26.90 1.63 17.14
N ARG A 248 26.38 1.44 15.95
CA ARG A 248 27.17 1.07 14.78
C ARG A 248 28.13 2.18 14.34
N ILE A 249 27.66 3.43 14.34
CA ILE A 249 28.49 4.60 14.01
C ILE A 249 29.61 4.76 15.06
N ASN A 250 29.30 4.65 16.35
CA ASN A 250 30.28 4.75 17.42
C ASN A 250 31.36 3.67 17.32
N ASN A 251 30.94 2.41 17.09
CA ASN A 251 31.89 1.31 16.96
C ASN A 251 32.82 1.46 15.73
N LYS A 252 32.38 2.16 14.69
CA LYS A 252 33.19 2.42 13.49
C LYS A 252 34.18 3.56 13.72
N SER A 253 33.84 4.56 14.54
CA SER A 253 34.75 5.67 14.88
C SER A 253 35.90 5.23 15.77
N PHE A 254 35.87 4.06 16.41
CA PHE A 254 36.96 3.48 17.19
C PHE A 254 37.94 2.63 16.35
N ILE A 255 37.66 2.37 15.07
CA ILE A 255 38.47 1.49 14.20
C ILE A 255 39.29 2.31 13.16
N ILE A 256 39.08 3.62 13.10
CA ILE A 256 39.87 4.58 12.32
C ILE A 256 40.79 5.36 13.23
#